data_53649c0a7ef277824145b24cfec6188c
#
_entry.id   53649c0a7ef277824145b24cfec6188c
#
_cell.length_a   1.000
_cell.length_b   1.000
_cell.length_c   1.000
_cell.angle_alpha   90.00
_cell.angle_beta   90.00
_cell.angle_gamma   90.00
#
_symmetry.space_group_name_H-M   'P 1'
#
loop_
_entity.id
_entity.type
_entity.pdbx_description
1 polymer ?
#
loop_
_entity_poly.entity_id
_entity_poly.type
_entity_poly.pdbx_seq_one_letter_code
_entity_poly.pdbx_strand_id
1 'polypeptide(L)'
;MLGTRSSNLAKFEDLVPSTLPFVEGKLEGHKERKNYSIVGPGVAEDSKQFVKIAMPHSFNLGAVSALPKNGSGLHSHTTAEVFIIYSGKWRFYWGAEGKDETILSAGDIISMPTNMFRGFELSLIHISEPTRRKHI
;
A
#
# COMPACT_ATOMS: atom_id res chain seq x y z
N MET A 1 -30.42 -6.31 0.49
CA MET A 1 -30.10 -6.06 0.69
C MET A 1 -29.70 -5.49 1.26
N LEU A 2 -29.64 -5.42 1.59
CA LEU A 2 -29.13 -4.93 2.06
C LEU A 2 -28.60 -4.96 2.73
N GLY A 3 -29.74 -4.45 3.28
CA GLY A 3 -28.97 -4.69 4.42
C GLY A 3 -27.80 -5.43 4.01
N THR A 4 -28.07 -6.14 3.11
CA THR A 4 -26.95 -6.78 2.58
C THR A 4 -25.92 -5.76 2.27
N ARG A 5 -24.72 -6.15 2.44
CA ARG A 5 -23.64 -5.29 2.15
C ARG A 5 -23.64 -4.95 0.68
N SER A 6 -23.60 -3.70 0.39
CA SER A 6 -23.55 -3.27 -0.99
C SER A 6 -22.24 -3.71 -1.63
N SER A 7 -22.32 -4.17 -2.87
CA SER A 7 -21.10 -4.62 -3.56
C SER A 7 -20.21 -3.48 -4.00
N ASN A 8 -20.67 -2.25 -3.83
CA ASN A 8 -19.88 -1.08 -4.22
C ASN A 8 -19.38 -0.30 -3.01
N LEU A 9 -19.32 -0.93 -1.85
CA LEU A 9 -18.95 -0.25 -0.62
C LEU A 9 -17.82 -0.99 0.08
N ALA A 10 -16.85 -0.24 0.58
CA ALA A 10 -15.80 -0.82 1.40
C ALA A 10 -15.58 0.06 2.61
N LYS A 11 -15.71 -0.53 3.80
CA LYS A 11 -15.27 0.12 5.01
C LYS A 11 -13.92 -0.48 5.35
N PHE A 12 -12.99 0.33 5.76
CA PHE A 12 -11.64 -0.17 6.00
C PHE A 12 -11.65 -1.31 7.03
N GLU A 13 -12.49 -1.21 8.03
CA GLU A 13 -12.56 -2.23 9.07
C GLU A 13 -13.01 -3.59 8.54
N ASP A 14 -13.60 -3.62 7.35
CA ASP A 14 -14.06 -4.87 6.75
C ASP A 14 -13.06 -5.48 5.79
N LEU A 15 -11.93 -4.81 5.57
CA LEU A 15 -10.94 -5.32 4.63
C LEU A 15 -10.13 -6.44 5.26
N VAL A 16 -9.72 -7.37 4.42
CA VAL A 16 -8.93 -8.53 4.86
C VAL A 16 -7.61 -8.50 4.11
N PRO A 17 -6.49 -8.51 4.82
CA PRO A 17 -5.20 -8.48 4.13
C PRO A 17 -4.94 -9.77 3.37
N SER A 18 -4.07 -9.70 2.40
CA SER A 18 -3.68 -10.87 1.62
C SER A 18 -3.08 -11.93 2.53
N THR A 19 -3.48 -13.18 2.32
CA THR A 19 -2.97 -14.29 3.13
C THR A 19 -1.65 -14.83 2.60
N LEU A 20 -1.33 -14.53 1.33
CA LEU A 20 -0.07 -14.96 0.74
C LEU A 20 0.71 -13.71 0.43
N PRO A 21 1.70 -13.38 1.25
CA PRO A 21 2.47 -12.15 1.04
C PRO A 21 3.24 -12.21 -0.26
N PHE A 22 3.71 -11.06 -0.70
CA PHE A 22 4.64 -11.00 -1.82
C PHE A 22 5.87 -11.81 -1.45
N VAL A 23 6.59 -12.27 -2.48
CA VAL A 23 7.80 -13.04 -2.25
C VAL A 23 8.75 -12.30 -1.31
N GLU A 24 8.92 -11.02 -1.52
CA GLU A 24 9.80 -10.22 -0.67
C GLU A 24 9.33 -10.16 0.78
N GLY A 25 8.07 -10.50 1.05
CA GLY A 25 7.56 -10.52 2.40
C GLY A 25 8.24 -11.51 3.31
N LYS A 26 9.07 -12.39 2.75
CA LYS A 26 9.83 -13.33 3.54
C LYS A 26 11.19 -12.77 3.95
N LEU A 27 11.53 -11.59 3.46
CA LEU A 27 12.82 -10.98 3.74
C LEU A 27 12.71 -10.03 4.93
N GLU A 28 13.85 -9.84 5.59
CA GLU A 28 13.89 -8.90 6.70
C GLU A 28 13.53 -7.50 6.20
N GLY A 29 12.72 -6.78 6.98
CA GLY A 29 12.30 -5.45 6.58
C GLY A 29 11.03 -5.43 5.73
N HIS A 30 10.54 -6.59 5.33
CA HIS A 30 9.35 -6.67 4.49
C HIS A 30 8.28 -7.58 5.06
N LYS A 31 8.54 -8.18 6.20
CA LYS A 31 7.63 -9.18 6.78
C LYS A 31 6.38 -8.58 7.37
N GLU A 32 6.49 -7.38 7.91
CA GLU A 32 5.38 -6.76 8.62
C GLU A 32 4.67 -5.76 7.75
N ARG A 33 4.28 -6.22 6.59
CA ARG A 33 3.52 -5.42 5.65
C ARG A 33 2.22 -6.15 5.32
N LYS A 34 1.13 -5.41 5.35
CA LYS A 34 -0.18 -5.95 5.00
C LYS A 34 -0.69 -5.25 3.76
N ASN A 35 -1.18 -6.03 2.80
CA ASN A 35 -1.72 -5.51 1.56
C ASN A 35 -3.20 -5.84 1.50
N TYR A 36 -4.00 -4.84 1.18
CA TYR A 36 -5.44 -5.01 1.07
C TYR A 36 -5.85 -4.70 -0.36
N SER A 37 -6.70 -5.54 -0.95
CA SER A 37 -7.25 -5.28 -2.28
C SER A 37 -8.65 -4.75 -2.09
N ILE A 38 -8.87 -3.51 -2.50
CA ILE A 38 -10.14 -2.85 -2.31
C ILE A 38 -10.95 -2.94 -3.59
N VAL A 39 -10.39 -2.46 -4.70
CA VAL A 39 -11.02 -2.56 -6.01
C VAL A 39 -10.09 -3.36 -6.90
N GLY A 40 -10.53 -4.55 -7.28
CA GLY A 40 -9.72 -5.44 -8.11
C GLY A 40 -8.54 -6.04 -7.35
N PRO A 41 -7.86 -7.02 -7.97
CA PRO A 41 -6.76 -7.74 -7.29
C PRO A 41 -5.45 -6.96 -7.26
N GLY A 42 -5.30 -5.94 -8.08
CA GLY A 42 -4.07 -5.19 -8.11
C GLY A 42 -2.89 -6.03 -8.55
N VAL A 43 -1.75 -5.79 -7.93
CA VAL A 43 -0.51 -6.49 -8.26
C VAL A 43 -0.15 -7.56 -7.25
N ALA A 44 -1.09 -7.93 -6.38
CA ALA A 44 -0.83 -8.94 -5.37
C ALA A 44 -0.60 -10.30 -6.00
N GLU A 45 0.21 -11.11 -5.35
CA GLU A 45 0.55 -12.44 -5.87
C GLU A 45 -0.35 -13.53 -5.34
N ASP A 46 -1.30 -13.21 -4.48
CA ASP A 46 -2.20 -14.18 -3.88
C ASP A 46 -3.48 -14.26 -4.71
N SER A 47 -3.64 -15.34 -5.45
CA SER A 47 -4.82 -15.50 -6.30
C SER A 47 -6.10 -15.71 -5.49
N LYS A 48 -5.98 -15.96 -4.20
CA LYS A 48 -7.13 -16.18 -3.34
C LYS A 48 -7.40 -15.00 -2.42
N GLN A 49 -6.76 -13.90 -2.65
CA GLN A 49 -6.92 -12.74 -1.79
C GLN A 49 -8.36 -12.23 -1.83
N PHE A 50 -8.77 -11.65 -0.73
CA PHE A 50 -10.09 -11.06 -0.62
C PHE A 50 -10.11 -9.70 -1.31
N VAL A 51 -11.06 -9.48 -2.20
CA VAL A 51 -11.25 -8.21 -2.89
C VAL A 51 -12.64 -7.69 -2.51
N LYS A 52 -12.68 -6.56 -1.81
CA LYS A 52 -13.94 -6.09 -1.27
C LYS A 52 -14.91 -5.63 -2.35
N ILE A 53 -14.43 -4.91 -3.34
CA ILE A 53 -15.25 -4.43 -4.45
C ILE A 53 -14.77 -5.16 -5.69
N ALA A 54 -15.43 -6.27 -5.98
CA ALA A 54 -14.96 -7.16 -7.03
C ALA A 54 -15.43 -6.78 -8.43
N MET A 55 -16.44 -5.92 -8.55
CA MET A 55 -16.93 -5.56 -9.87
C MET A 55 -15.83 -4.87 -10.68
N PRO A 56 -15.82 -5.06 -11.99
CA PRO A 56 -14.74 -4.51 -12.83
C PRO A 56 -14.70 -3.00 -12.84
N HIS A 57 -13.48 -2.48 -12.82
CA HIS A 57 -13.20 -1.06 -12.97
C HIS A 57 -12.05 -0.93 -13.94
N SER A 58 -11.81 0.27 -14.42
CA SER A 58 -10.66 0.51 -15.26
C SER A 58 -9.38 0.72 -14.47
N PHE A 59 -9.44 0.49 -13.16
CA PHE A 59 -8.29 0.66 -12.29
C PHE A 59 -8.43 -0.30 -11.11
N ASN A 60 -7.33 -0.46 -10.38
CA ASN A 60 -7.32 -1.20 -9.13
C ASN A 60 -7.04 -0.21 -8.00
N LEU A 61 -7.54 -0.52 -6.82
CA LEU A 61 -7.27 0.29 -5.64
C LEU A 61 -6.93 -0.64 -4.51
N GLY A 62 -5.84 -0.34 -3.82
CA GLY A 62 -5.41 -1.12 -2.69
C GLY A 62 -4.92 -0.24 -1.57
N ALA A 63 -4.59 -0.87 -0.47
CA ALA A 63 -4.00 -0.17 0.65
C ALA A 63 -2.87 -1.01 1.22
N VAL A 64 -1.92 -0.34 1.84
CA VAL A 64 -0.78 -1.00 2.46
C VAL A 64 -0.62 -0.43 3.86
N SER A 65 -0.43 -1.31 4.83
CA SER A 65 -0.01 -0.88 6.15
C SER A 65 1.26 -1.65 6.51
N ALA A 66 2.06 -1.07 7.38
CA ALA A 66 3.32 -1.71 7.75
C ALA A 66 3.74 -1.24 9.13
N LEU A 67 4.57 -2.04 9.77
CA LEU A 67 5.27 -1.59 10.96
C LEU A 67 6.48 -0.77 10.51
N PRO A 68 7.01 0.06 11.41
CA PRO A 68 8.15 0.91 11.03
C PRO A 68 9.29 0.12 10.41
N LYS A 69 9.90 0.73 9.42
CA LYS A 69 11.03 0.17 8.67
C LYS A 69 10.67 -1.04 7.81
N ASN A 70 9.40 -1.30 7.66
CA ASN A 70 8.93 -2.36 6.78
C ASN A 70 8.20 -1.74 5.60
N GLY A 71 8.25 -2.41 4.47
CA GLY A 71 7.61 -1.93 3.25
C GLY A 71 7.99 -2.82 2.09
N SER A 72 8.06 -2.24 0.91
CA SER A 72 8.46 -3.00 -0.28
C SER A 72 9.94 -2.77 -0.56
N GLY A 73 10.56 -3.72 -1.24
CA GLY A 73 11.89 -3.52 -1.78
C GLY A 73 11.80 -2.81 -3.12
N LEU A 74 12.96 -2.60 -3.72
CA LEU A 74 13.03 -1.95 -5.03
C LEU A 74 12.50 -2.90 -6.09
N HIS A 75 11.48 -2.47 -6.81
CA HIS A 75 10.82 -3.31 -7.82
C HIS A 75 10.15 -2.40 -8.84
N SER A 76 9.70 -3.00 -9.94
CA SER A 76 8.99 -2.22 -10.97
C SER A 76 7.74 -2.97 -11.39
N HIS A 77 6.83 -2.24 -12.01
CA HIS A 77 5.60 -2.79 -12.55
C HIS A 77 5.40 -2.29 -13.96
N THR A 78 4.62 -3.03 -14.73
CA THR A 78 4.27 -2.61 -16.08
C THR A 78 3.11 -1.62 -16.08
N THR A 79 2.55 -1.35 -14.91
CA THR A 79 1.47 -0.37 -14.77
C THR A 79 1.97 0.78 -13.92
N ALA A 80 1.36 1.94 -14.11
CA ALA A 80 1.66 3.08 -13.26
C ALA A 80 0.97 2.90 -11.92
N GLU A 81 1.55 3.50 -10.89
CA GLU A 81 0.94 3.50 -9.56
C GLU A 81 0.91 4.90 -9.02
N VAL A 82 -0.16 5.23 -8.32
CA VAL A 82 -0.25 6.49 -7.61
C VAL A 82 -0.45 6.14 -6.15
N PHE A 83 0.38 6.73 -5.30
CA PHE A 83 0.30 6.51 -3.87
C PHE A 83 -0.21 7.77 -3.20
N ILE A 84 -1.19 7.61 -2.33
CA ILE A 84 -1.72 8.69 -1.52
C ILE A 84 -1.45 8.29 -0.08
N ILE A 85 -0.78 9.16 0.66
CA ILE A 85 -0.43 8.86 2.03
C ILE A 85 -1.64 9.15 2.90
N TYR A 86 -2.15 8.11 3.56
CA TYR A 86 -3.30 8.25 4.43
C TYR A 86 -2.86 8.69 5.83
N SER A 87 -1.82 8.07 6.34
CA SER A 87 -1.30 8.41 7.67
C SER A 87 0.15 7.98 7.78
N GLY A 88 0.86 8.58 8.71
CA GLY A 88 2.23 8.26 8.97
C GLY A 88 3.18 9.01 8.06
N LYS A 89 4.44 8.68 8.21
CA LYS A 89 5.48 9.24 7.34
C LYS A 89 6.13 8.09 6.62
N TRP A 90 6.18 8.19 5.30
CA TRP A 90 6.67 7.11 4.46
C TRP A 90 7.82 7.59 3.62
N ARG A 91 8.88 6.79 3.56
CA ARG A 91 10.00 7.06 2.69
C ARG A 91 9.75 6.35 1.37
N PHE A 92 9.79 7.10 0.29
CA PHE A 92 9.70 6.53 -1.06
C PHE A 92 11.03 6.73 -1.74
N TYR A 93 11.47 5.72 -2.47
CA TYR A 93 12.72 5.81 -3.20
C TYR A 93 12.53 5.19 -4.58
N TRP A 94 13.27 5.69 -5.54
CA TRP A 94 13.07 5.26 -6.91
C TRP A 94 14.34 5.43 -7.73
N GLY A 95 14.26 4.97 -9.01
CA GLY A 95 15.39 4.98 -9.92
C GLY A 95 16.04 3.62 -9.97
N ALA A 96 16.93 3.43 -10.94
CA ALA A 96 17.53 2.11 -11.15
C ALA A 96 18.23 1.56 -9.91
N GLU A 97 18.80 2.44 -9.11
CA GLU A 97 19.49 2.02 -7.90
C GLU A 97 18.81 2.53 -6.63
N GLY A 98 17.62 3.11 -6.78
CA GLY A 98 16.87 3.59 -5.64
C GLY A 98 17.50 4.77 -4.93
N LYS A 99 18.24 5.60 -5.66
CA LYS A 99 18.97 6.70 -5.02
C LYS A 99 18.16 7.96 -4.83
N ASP A 100 17.11 8.13 -5.60
CA ASP A 100 16.22 9.28 -5.39
C ASP A 100 15.25 8.91 -4.28
N GLU A 101 15.01 9.84 -3.37
CA GLU A 101 14.11 9.52 -2.27
C GLU A 101 13.47 10.76 -1.69
N THR A 102 12.35 10.54 -1.01
CA THR A 102 11.65 11.60 -0.31
C THR A 102 10.84 11.00 0.82
N ILE A 103 10.47 11.83 1.78
CA ILE A 103 9.58 11.40 2.86
C ILE A 103 8.27 12.15 2.71
N LEU A 104 7.18 11.41 2.69
CA LEU A 104 5.85 11.94 2.48
C LEU A 104 5.01 11.77 3.74
N SER A 105 4.06 12.68 3.92
CA SER A 105 3.17 12.69 5.06
C SER A 105 1.73 12.62 4.58
N ALA A 106 0.81 12.50 5.53
CA ALA A 106 -0.62 12.38 5.21
C ALA A 106 -1.06 13.47 4.23
N GLY A 107 -1.75 13.04 3.18
CA GLY A 107 -2.24 13.94 2.15
C GLY A 107 -1.30 14.11 0.97
N ASP A 108 -0.05 13.70 1.09
CA ASP A 108 0.88 13.83 -0.02
C ASP A 108 0.65 12.71 -1.03
N ILE A 109 1.01 12.99 -2.28
CA ILE A 109 0.77 12.07 -3.38
C ILE A 109 2.04 11.95 -4.20
N ILE A 110 2.34 10.72 -4.63
CA ILE A 110 3.44 10.50 -5.54
C ILE A 110 3.01 9.50 -6.61
N SER A 111 3.41 9.75 -7.83
CA SER A 111 3.08 8.87 -8.95
C SER A 111 4.35 8.20 -9.44
N MET A 112 4.28 6.90 -9.62
CA MET A 112 5.38 6.09 -10.12
C MET A 112 5.03 5.59 -11.51
N PRO A 113 5.71 6.07 -12.55
CA PRO A 113 5.38 5.62 -13.91
C PRO A 113 5.71 4.15 -14.12
N THR A 114 5.23 3.64 -15.24
CA THR A 114 5.48 2.24 -15.59
C THR A 114 6.97 2.01 -15.71
N ASN A 115 7.37 0.82 -15.29
CA ASN A 115 8.75 0.33 -15.43
C ASN A 115 9.83 1.11 -14.66
N MET A 116 9.46 2.11 -13.89
CA MET A 116 10.43 2.76 -13.03
C MET A 116 10.55 1.98 -11.74
N PHE A 117 11.78 1.68 -11.35
CA PHE A 117 12.00 0.98 -10.08
C PHE A 117 11.62 1.89 -8.93
N ARG A 118 10.93 1.34 -7.95
CA ARG A 118 10.44 2.09 -6.79
C ARG A 118 10.35 1.19 -5.58
N GLY A 119 10.38 1.80 -4.42
CA GLY A 119 10.16 1.11 -3.16
C GLY A 119 9.67 2.10 -2.11
N PHE A 120 9.22 1.58 -0.99
CA PHE A 120 8.74 2.43 0.09
C PHE A 120 8.87 1.69 1.41
N GLU A 121 8.88 2.48 2.48
CA GLU A 121 8.88 1.91 3.82
C GLU A 121 8.30 2.93 4.78
N LEU A 122 7.68 2.44 5.85
CA LEU A 122 7.18 3.31 6.89
C LEU A 122 8.37 3.80 7.70
N SER A 123 8.46 5.10 7.88
CA SER A 123 9.60 5.71 8.54
C SER A 123 9.48 5.62 10.06
N LEU A 124 10.62 5.42 10.72
CA LEU A 124 10.65 5.42 12.18
C LEU A 124 10.30 6.77 12.79
N ILE A 125 10.49 7.83 12.04
CA ILE A 125 10.22 9.16 12.55
C ILE A 125 8.79 9.29 13.02
N HIS A 126 7.87 8.61 12.35
CA HIS A 126 6.47 8.69 12.69
C HIS A 126 6.18 8.28 14.14
N ILE A 127 6.91 7.33 14.66
CA ILE A 127 6.62 6.79 15.99
C ILE A 127 6.79 7.80 17.09
N SER A 128 7.67 8.75 16.93
CA SER A 128 7.98 9.69 18.00
C SER A 128 6.93 10.79 18.15
N GLU A 129 5.88 10.76 17.35
CA GLU A 129 4.90 11.84 17.36
C GLU A 129 3.47 11.32 17.45
N PRO A 130 3.17 10.56 18.47
CA PRO A 130 1.86 9.93 18.55
C PRO A 130 0.70 10.90 18.68
N THR A 131 0.93 12.07 19.25
CA THR A 131 -0.16 13.02 19.47
C THR A 131 -0.66 13.68 18.21
N ARG A 132 0.10 13.62 17.14
CA ARG A 132 -0.30 14.26 15.91
C ARG A 132 -1.56 13.68 15.31
N ARG A 133 -1.79 12.42 15.54
CA ARG A 133 -2.92 11.77 14.93
C ARG A 133 -4.24 12.32 15.37
N LYS A 134 -4.24 12.97 16.49
CA LYS A 134 -5.49 13.51 17.02
C LYS A 134 -6.01 14.69 16.26
N HIS A 135 -5.19 15.26 15.45
CA HIS A 135 -5.56 16.48 14.73
C HIS A 135 -6.10 16.21 13.35
N ILE A 136 -6.26 14.99 13.02
CA ILE A 136 -6.72 14.65 11.69
C ILE A 136 -8.16 14.27 11.60
#